data_86b5a373aefd657c481c724fba0518e1
#
_entry.id   86b5a373aefd657c481c724fba0518e1
#
_cell.length_a   1.000
_cell.length_b   1.000
_cell.length_c   1.000
_cell.angle_alpha   90.00
_cell.angle_beta   90.00
_cell.angle_gamma   90.00
#
_symmetry.space_group_name_H-M   'P 1'
#
loop_
_entity.id
_entity.type
_entity.pdbx_description
1 polymer ?
#
loop_
_entity_poly.entity_id
_entity_poly.type
_entity_poly.pdbx_seq_one_letter_code
_entity_poly.pdbx_strand_id
1 'polypeptide(L)'
;AVYGFRDPFGYRPMALGKTESGYVLCSETPALDAIDAEFVRDILPGEIVRIDDDGVHSTMYGKKAPRLGICAFEYIYFARPDSVMNGQDIYEARLSMGRHLWEETHYEGDVVMSVPDSGNVAALGYSHASGIPYVEGLLKNKYMGRTFIQPGQKQRERAVRMKLNPIVMNVKGKRIILVDDSIVRGTTSGIIIRLLRNAGAKEIKMCISSPPVRFPCFFGIDT
;
A
#
# COMPACT_ATOMS: atom_id res chain seq x y z
N ALA A 1 5.47 29.76 -14.51
CA ALA A 1 6.14 28.46 -14.61
C ALA A 1 5.85 27.58 -13.40
N VAL A 2 5.73 26.25 -13.61
CA VAL A 2 5.63 25.22 -12.59
C VAL A 2 6.93 24.44 -12.56
N TYR A 3 7.40 24.12 -11.37
CA TYR A 3 8.62 23.31 -11.20
C TYR A 3 8.32 22.03 -10.45
N GLY A 4 8.81 20.89 -10.96
CA GLY A 4 8.88 19.61 -10.28
C GLY A 4 10.32 19.15 -10.14
N PHE A 5 10.65 18.54 -9.03
CA PHE A 5 11.98 17.95 -8.84
C PHE A 5 11.88 16.62 -8.12
N ARG A 6 12.69 15.68 -8.54
CA ARG A 6 12.80 14.37 -7.90
C ARG A 6 14.19 14.24 -7.29
N ASP A 7 14.25 13.73 -6.05
CA ASP A 7 15.54 13.59 -5.36
C ASP A 7 16.53 12.69 -6.14
N PRO A 8 17.86 12.84 -5.94
CA PRO A 8 18.86 12.12 -6.72
C PRO A 8 18.79 10.59 -6.62
N PHE A 9 18.20 10.04 -5.55
CA PHE A 9 18.00 8.61 -5.38
C PHE A 9 16.64 8.13 -5.93
N GLY A 10 15.69 9.06 -6.15
CA GLY A 10 14.33 8.75 -6.59
C GLY A 10 13.51 8.02 -5.53
N TYR A 11 13.64 8.41 -4.26
CA TYR A 11 12.90 7.79 -3.15
C TYR A 11 11.40 7.83 -3.34
N ARG A 12 10.87 8.95 -3.84
CA ARG A 12 9.45 9.12 -4.12
C ARG A 12 9.19 9.20 -5.62
N PRO A 13 8.07 8.66 -6.11
CA PRO A 13 7.69 8.75 -7.50
C PRO A 13 7.27 10.17 -7.88
N MET A 14 7.41 10.49 -9.15
CA MET A 14 6.83 11.67 -9.80
C MET A 14 6.66 11.38 -11.28
N ALA A 15 5.49 11.68 -11.82
CA ALA A 15 5.15 11.50 -13.21
C ALA A 15 4.78 12.82 -13.89
N LEU A 16 5.06 12.89 -15.20
CA LEU A 16 4.62 13.93 -16.10
C LEU A 16 3.45 13.40 -16.93
N GLY A 17 2.39 14.15 -16.98
CA GLY A 17 1.24 13.93 -17.85
C GLY A 17 0.97 15.11 -18.75
N LYS A 18 0.10 14.91 -19.76
CA LYS A 18 -0.32 15.91 -20.72
C LYS A 18 -1.85 15.90 -20.85
N THR A 19 -2.46 17.07 -20.80
CA THR A 19 -3.87 17.30 -21.14
C THR A 19 -3.95 18.16 -22.41
N GLU A 20 -5.16 18.42 -22.90
CA GLU A 20 -5.38 19.36 -23.99
C GLU A 20 -4.91 20.78 -23.65
N SER A 21 -4.99 21.18 -22.37
CA SER A 21 -4.66 22.53 -21.90
C SER A 21 -3.20 22.70 -21.45
N GLY A 22 -2.40 21.62 -21.35
CA GLY A 22 -1.01 21.72 -20.92
C GLY A 22 -0.47 20.48 -20.23
N TYR A 23 0.61 20.66 -19.47
CA TYR A 23 1.30 19.58 -18.76
C TYR A 23 0.97 19.56 -17.28
N VAL A 24 1.02 18.37 -16.68
CA VAL A 24 0.69 18.11 -15.28
C VAL A 24 1.82 17.31 -14.63
N LEU A 25 2.16 17.66 -13.38
CA LEU A 25 3.04 16.86 -12.52
C LEU A 25 2.22 16.24 -11.39
N CYS A 26 2.41 14.96 -11.17
CA CYS A 26 1.74 14.23 -10.08
C CYS A 26 2.69 13.21 -9.43
N SER A 27 2.32 12.75 -8.23
CA SER A 27 3.08 11.72 -7.51
C SER A 27 2.70 10.29 -7.92
N GLU A 28 1.50 10.08 -8.50
CA GLU A 28 0.97 8.78 -8.87
C GLU A 28 0.18 8.85 -10.18
N THR A 29 0.29 7.84 -11.04
CA THR A 29 -0.39 7.78 -12.34
C THR A 29 -1.92 7.87 -12.27
N PRO A 30 -2.63 7.30 -11.25
CA PRO A 30 -4.08 7.45 -11.15
C PRO A 30 -4.57 8.89 -10.99
N ALA A 31 -3.69 9.83 -10.62
CA ALA A 31 -4.02 11.23 -10.63
C ALA A 31 -4.17 11.80 -12.06
N LEU A 32 -3.46 11.22 -13.03
CA LEU A 32 -3.60 11.55 -14.45
C LEU A 32 -4.93 11.04 -14.99
N ASP A 33 -5.28 9.79 -14.68
CA ASP A 33 -6.56 9.19 -15.09
C ASP A 33 -7.76 10.01 -14.58
N ALA A 34 -7.67 10.53 -13.35
CA ALA A 34 -8.74 11.32 -12.74
C ALA A 34 -9.03 12.67 -13.46
N ILE A 35 -8.12 13.14 -14.30
CA ILE A 35 -8.22 14.40 -15.04
C ILE A 35 -8.11 14.20 -16.55
N ASP A 36 -8.27 12.98 -17.05
CA ASP A 36 -8.13 12.60 -18.47
C ASP A 36 -6.80 13.06 -19.08
N ALA A 37 -5.70 12.95 -18.31
CA ALA A 37 -4.36 13.28 -18.78
C ALA A 37 -3.63 12.03 -19.28
N GLU A 38 -2.97 12.15 -20.42
CA GLU A 38 -2.09 11.12 -20.96
C GLU A 38 -0.77 11.05 -20.17
N PHE A 39 -0.35 9.85 -19.78
CA PHE A 39 0.97 9.64 -19.17
C PHE A 39 2.07 9.86 -20.20
N VAL A 40 2.99 10.77 -19.92
CA VAL A 40 4.14 11.05 -20.78
C VAL A 40 5.35 10.23 -20.35
N ARG A 41 5.78 10.35 -19.10
CA ARG A 41 6.90 9.61 -18.51
C ARG A 41 7.03 9.80 -17.01
N ASP A 42 7.80 8.95 -16.37
CA ASP A 42 8.33 9.23 -15.04
C ASP A 42 9.39 10.35 -15.08
N ILE A 43 9.45 11.16 -14.03
CA ILE A 43 10.55 12.10 -13.80
C ILE A 43 11.75 11.31 -13.28
N LEU A 44 12.91 11.56 -13.84
CA LEU A 44 14.13 10.83 -13.49
C LEU A 44 14.66 11.25 -12.11
N PRO A 45 15.33 10.33 -11.35
CA PRO A 45 16.06 10.71 -10.16
C PRO A 45 17.08 11.82 -10.42
N GLY A 46 17.03 12.89 -9.63
CA GLY A 46 17.90 14.07 -9.80
C GLY A 46 17.47 15.01 -10.93
N GLU A 47 16.26 14.87 -11.45
CA GLU A 47 15.72 15.75 -12.49
C GLU A 47 14.89 16.89 -11.89
N ILE A 48 15.07 18.09 -12.45
CA ILE A 48 14.18 19.24 -12.32
C ILE A 48 13.46 19.42 -13.63
N VAL A 49 12.13 19.43 -13.58
CA VAL A 49 11.28 19.77 -14.72
C VAL A 49 10.69 21.15 -14.51
N ARG A 50 10.83 22.03 -15.51
CA ARG A 50 10.15 23.33 -15.58
C ARG A 50 9.09 23.26 -16.69
N ILE A 51 7.89 23.66 -16.37
CA ILE A 51 6.77 23.80 -17.31
C ILE A 51 6.37 25.26 -17.36
N ASP A 52 6.39 25.84 -18.54
CA ASP A 52 5.97 27.22 -18.81
C ASP A 52 5.34 27.36 -20.21
N ASP A 53 5.18 28.59 -20.69
CA ASP A 53 4.56 28.90 -21.98
C ASP A 53 5.36 28.36 -23.18
N ASP A 54 6.68 28.14 -22.98
CA ASP A 54 7.57 27.57 -24.02
C ASP A 54 7.59 26.04 -24.01
N GLY A 55 6.91 25.41 -23.01
CA GLY A 55 6.77 23.96 -22.90
C GLY A 55 7.45 23.33 -21.69
N VAL A 56 7.98 22.11 -21.87
CA VAL A 56 8.62 21.31 -20.80
C VAL A 56 10.13 21.32 -20.98
N HIS A 57 10.83 21.77 -19.97
CA HIS A 57 12.29 21.83 -19.91
C HIS A 57 12.81 20.94 -18.79
N SER A 58 13.80 20.11 -19.10
CA SER A 58 14.43 19.19 -18.15
C SER A 58 15.88 19.59 -17.88
N THR A 59 16.26 19.55 -16.61
CA THR A 59 17.64 19.76 -16.19
C THR A 59 18.00 18.76 -15.10
N MET A 60 19.16 18.10 -15.23
CA MET A 60 19.67 17.23 -14.17
C MET A 60 20.43 18.06 -13.14
N TYR A 61 20.19 17.80 -11.85
CA TYR A 61 20.90 18.46 -10.75
C TYR A 61 21.64 17.45 -9.88
N GLY A 62 22.79 17.87 -9.36
CA GLY A 62 23.61 17.03 -8.50
C GLY A 62 24.28 15.85 -9.22
N LYS A 63 24.95 15.01 -8.44
CA LYS A 63 25.54 13.77 -8.93
C LYS A 63 24.47 12.69 -9.00
N LYS A 64 24.41 11.98 -10.13
CA LYS A 64 23.52 10.81 -10.28
C LYS A 64 23.86 9.79 -9.18
N ALA A 65 22.85 9.36 -8.44
CA ALA A 65 23.01 8.29 -7.47
C ALA A 65 23.47 6.99 -8.16
N PRO A 66 24.30 6.19 -7.51
CA PRO A 66 24.83 4.95 -8.10
C PRO A 66 23.75 3.89 -8.35
N ARG A 67 22.63 4.02 -7.69
CA ARG A 67 21.45 3.14 -7.84
C ARG A 67 20.16 3.89 -7.56
N LEU A 68 19.08 3.38 -8.11
CA LEU A 68 17.73 3.83 -7.77
C LEU A 68 17.41 3.41 -6.33
N GLY A 69 17.00 4.38 -5.51
CA GLY A 69 16.72 4.20 -4.08
C GLY A 69 15.24 4.25 -3.72
N ILE A 70 14.36 3.76 -4.59
CA ILE A 70 12.90 3.77 -4.37
C ILE A 70 12.57 3.23 -2.98
N CYS A 71 11.68 3.94 -2.29
CA CYS A 71 11.13 3.49 -1.03
C CYS A 71 10.29 2.22 -1.25
N ALA A 72 10.66 1.11 -0.61
CA ALA A 72 9.91 -0.14 -0.72
C ALA A 72 8.44 0.02 -0.26
N PHE A 73 8.16 0.92 0.67
CA PHE A 73 6.80 1.21 1.13
C PHE A 73 5.90 1.83 0.07
N GLU A 74 6.43 2.38 -1.01
CA GLU A 74 5.60 2.76 -2.17
C GLU A 74 4.90 1.52 -2.75
N TYR A 75 5.62 0.43 -2.94
CA TYR A 75 5.06 -0.84 -3.43
C TYR A 75 4.18 -1.53 -2.38
N ILE A 76 4.57 -1.48 -1.11
CA ILE A 76 3.89 -2.20 -0.04
C ILE A 76 2.58 -1.51 0.35
N TYR A 77 2.59 -0.18 0.53
CA TYR A 77 1.51 0.53 1.21
C TYR A 77 1.09 1.86 0.58
N PHE A 78 2.05 2.77 0.22
CA PHE A 78 1.70 4.15 -0.09
C PHE A 78 0.97 4.31 -1.43
N ALA A 79 1.52 3.74 -2.51
CA ALA A 79 0.93 3.88 -3.82
C ALA A 79 -0.44 3.19 -3.90
N ARG A 80 -1.34 3.76 -4.65
CA ARG A 80 -2.63 3.12 -4.96
C ARG A 80 -2.35 1.84 -5.77
N PRO A 81 -3.18 0.79 -5.61
CA PRO A 81 -2.98 -0.46 -6.35
C PRO A 81 -2.99 -0.30 -7.87
N ASP A 82 -3.72 0.68 -8.38
CA ASP A 82 -3.85 1.02 -9.80
C ASP A 82 -2.72 1.93 -10.34
N SER A 83 -1.70 2.22 -9.52
CA SER A 83 -0.53 2.99 -9.94
C SER A 83 0.45 2.16 -10.75
N VAL A 84 1.06 2.80 -11.76
CA VAL A 84 2.27 2.32 -12.44
C VAL A 84 3.44 3.21 -12.05
N MET A 85 4.55 2.62 -11.59
CA MET A 85 5.69 3.37 -11.08
C MET A 85 6.99 2.77 -11.62
N ASN A 86 7.78 3.59 -12.32
CA ASN A 86 9.00 3.17 -13.03
C ASN A 86 8.77 1.92 -13.91
N GLY A 87 7.65 1.89 -14.63
CA GLY A 87 7.27 0.79 -15.51
C GLY A 87 6.78 -0.47 -14.80
N GLN A 88 6.60 -0.45 -13.47
CA GLN A 88 6.08 -1.57 -12.71
C GLN A 88 4.68 -1.30 -12.18
N ASP A 89 3.77 -2.20 -12.44
CA ASP A 89 2.40 -2.19 -11.94
C ASP A 89 2.39 -2.55 -10.44
N ILE A 90 1.77 -1.69 -9.62
CA ILE A 90 1.70 -1.88 -8.16
C ILE A 90 0.79 -3.04 -7.78
N TYR A 91 -0.29 -3.24 -8.53
CA TYR A 91 -1.20 -4.35 -8.30
C TYR A 91 -0.48 -5.70 -8.48
N GLU A 92 0.24 -5.86 -9.60
CA GLU A 92 1.02 -7.08 -9.88
C GLU A 92 2.15 -7.29 -8.87
N ALA A 93 2.83 -6.21 -8.45
CA ALA A 93 3.84 -6.30 -7.40
C ALA A 93 3.25 -6.85 -6.08
N ARG A 94 2.08 -6.38 -5.66
CA ARG A 94 1.40 -6.88 -4.45
C ARG A 94 0.83 -8.28 -4.60
N LEU A 95 0.31 -8.65 -5.77
CA LEU A 95 -0.06 -10.05 -6.07
C LEU A 95 1.15 -10.98 -5.92
N SER A 96 2.28 -10.55 -6.48
CA SER A 96 3.53 -11.31 -6.38
C SER A 96 4.00 -11.48 -4.93
N MET A 97 3.92 -10.43 -4.10
CA MET A 97 4.21 -10.53 -2.67
C MET A 97 3.33 -11.59 -1.98
N GLY A 98 2.05 -11.66 -2.32
CA GLY A 98 1.14 -12.67 -1.80
C GLY A 98 1.49 -14.10 -2.25
N ARG A 99 1.90 -14.29 -3.52
CA ARG A 99 2.38 -15.59 -4.01
C ARG A 99 3.61 -16.06 -3.25
N HIS A 100 4.62 -15.19 -3.13
CA HIS A 100 5.85 -15.53 -2.39
C HIS A 100 5.56 -15.81 -0.91
N LEU A 101 4.64 -15.08 -0.30
CA LEU A 101 4.22 -15.32 1.08
C LEU A 101 3.64 -16.73 1.27
N TRP A 102 2.88 -17.25 0.28
CA TRP A 102 2.44 -18.65 0.27
C TRP A 102 3.62 -19.60 0.11
N GLU A 103 4.52 -19.35 -0.82
CA GLU A 103 5.71 -20.19 -1.08
C GLU A 103 6.62 -20.31 0.17
N GLU A 104 6.69 -19.26 0.99
CA GLU A 104 7.45 -19.26 2.24
C GLU A 104 6.74 -19.96 3.39
N THR A 105 5.41 -19.90 3.47
CA THR A 105 4.67 -20.31 4.66
C THR A 105 3.99 -21.65 4.53
N HIS A 106 3.39 -21.96 3.38
CA HIS A 106 2.56 -23.15 3.13
C HIS A 106 1.52 -23.42 4.22
N TYR A 107 0.95 -22.36 4.81
CA TYR A 107 -0.01 -22.54 5.90
C TYR A 107 -1.35 -23.06 5.40
N GLU A 108 -1.83 -24.14 6.02
CA GLU A 108 -3.18 -24.62 5.82
C GLU A 108 -4.21 -23.75 6.53
N GLY A 109 -5.37 -23.56 5.91
CA GLY A 109 -6.51 -22.84 6.42
C GLY A 109 -7.79 -23.14 5.66
N ASP A 110 -8.91 -22.68 6.15
CA ASP A 110 -10.20 -22.84 5.47
C ASP A 110 -10.50 -21.66 4.55
N VAL A 111 -9.95 -20.48 4.88
CA VAL A 111 -10.14 -19.24 4.13
C VAL A 111 -8.91 -18.33 4.24
N VAL A 112 -8.66 -17.57 3.18
CA VAL A 112 -7.75 -16.41 3.19
C VAL A 112 -8.60 -15.16 3.33
N MET A 113 -8.20 -14.23 4.17
CA MET A 113 -8.80 -12.90 4.25
C MET A 113 -7.74 -11.83 4.47
N SER A 114 -8.07 -10.60 4.14
CA SER A 114 -7.17 -9.45 4.27
C SER A 114 -7.50 -8.58 5.46
N VAL A 115 -6.51 -7.81 5.90
CA VAL A 115 -6.75 -6.56 6.61
C VAL A 115 -7.00 -5.46 5.55
N PRO A 116 -8.23 -4.94 5.44
CA PRO A 116 -8.55 -3.98 4.39
C PRO A 116 -7.97 -2.58 4.70
N ASP A 117 -7.56 -1.78 3.70
CA ASP A 117 -7.62 -2.03 2.25
C ASP A 117 -6.27 -2.53 1.73
N SER A 118 -5.18 -2.27 2.44
CA SER A 118 -3.79 -2.44 2.01
C SER A 118 -3.38 -3.90 1.82
N GLY A 119 -3.91 -4.81 2.65
CA GLY A 119 -3.67 -6.25 2.55
C GLY A 119 -4.43 -6.97 1.43
N ASN A 120 -5.41 -6.31 0.78
CA ASN A 120 -6.34 -6.98 -0.14
C ASN A 120 -5.65 -7.70 -1.29
N VAL A 121 -4.75 -7.02 -1.99
CA VAL A 121 -4.11 -7.56 -3.21
C VAL A 121 -3.12 -8.68 -2.86
N ALA A 122 -2.36 -8.53 -1.78
CA ALA A 122 -1.47 -9.60 -1.31
C ALA A 122 -2.26 -10.84 -0.86
N ALA A 123 -3.41 -10.66 -0.18
CA ALA A 123 -4.29 -11.77 0.19
C ALA A 123 -4.85 -12.50 -1.04
N LEU A 124 -5.21 -11.78 -2.10
CA LEU A 124 -5.60 -12.40 -3.38
C LEU A 124 -4.45 -13.21 -3.99
N GLY A 125 -3.23 -12.65 -4.01
CA GLY A 125 -2.04 -13.37 -4.48
C GLY A 125 -1.77 -14.65 -3.69
N TYR A 126 -1.91 -14.59 -2.36
CA TYR A 126 -1.83 -15.77 -1.49
C TYR A 126 -2.92 -16.81 -1.80
N SER A 127 -4.17 -16.37 -1.95
CA SER A 127 -5.30 -17.23 -2.29
C SER A 127 -5.11 -17.93 -3.64
N HIS A 128 -4.69 -17.20 -4.67
CA HIS A 128 -4.43 -17.76 -6.00
C HIS A 128 -3.33 -18.84 -5.98
N ALA A 129 -2.26 -18.59 -5.24
CA ALA A 129 -1.14 -19.53 -5.16
C ALA A 129 -1.44 -20.76 -4.30
N SER A 130 -2.19 -20.58 -3.21
CA SER A 130 -2.52 -21.66 -2.26
C SER A 130 -3.72 -22.49 -2.68
N GLY A 131 -4.61 -21.98 -3.53
CA GLY A 131 -5.93 -22.56 -3.82
C GLY A 131 -6.93 -22.42 -2.66
N ILE A 132 -6.57 -21.80 -1.53
CA ILE A 132 -7.49 -21.54 -0.41
C ILE A 132 -8.38 -20.34 -0.79
N PRO A 133 -9.73 -20.45 -0.66
CA PRO A 133 -10.64 -19.40 -1.12
C PRO A 133 -10.45 -18.10 -0.34
N TYR A 134 -10.40 -16.97 -1.06
CA TYR A 134 -10.46 -15.63 -0.48
C TYR A 134 -11.89 -15.27 -0.09
N VAL A 135 -12.06 -14.72 1.10
CA VAL A 135 -13.33 -14.17 1.58
C VAL A 135 -13.13 -12.82 2.27
N GLU A 136 -14.09 -11.94 2.14
CA GLU A 136 -14.14 -10.73 2.97
C GLU A 136 -14.52 -11.11 4.40
N GLY A 137 -13.56 -11.08 5.31
CA GLY A 137 -13.77 -11.38 6.73
C GLY A 137 -13.85 -10.15 7.62
N LEU A 138 -13.31 -9.03 7.14
CA LEU A 138 -13.30 -7.74 7.81
C LEU A 138 -13.88 -6.67 6.89
N LEU A 139 -14.86 -5.93 7.37
CA LEU A 139 -15.45 -4.80 6.64
C LEU A 139 -14.98 -3.48 7.25
N LYS A 140 -14.44 -2.60 6.40
CA LYS A 140 -14.07 -1.25 6.81
C LYS A 140 -15.29 -0.33 6.81
N ASN A 141 -15.51 0.34 7.93
CA ASN A 141 -16.59 1.33 8.03
C ASN A 141 -16.26 2.58 7.22
N LYS A 142 -16.96 2.76 6.09
CA LYS A 142 -16.76 3.89 5.16
C LYS A 142 -17.24 5.24 5.72
N TYR A 143 -18.12 5.22 6.73
CA TYR A 143 -18.63 6.44 7.36
C TYR A 143 -17.67 7.05 8.39
N MET A 144 -16.64 6.30 8.79
CA MET A 144 -15.60 6.80 9.69
C MET A 144 -14.47 7.39 8.87
N GLY A 145 -14.40 8.71 8.83
CA GLY A 145 -13.25 9.44 8.29
C GLY A 145 -11.94 9.15 9.02
N ARG A 146 -10.83 9.79 8.60
CA ARG A 146 -9.56 9.73 9.34
C ARG A 146 -9.79 10.20 10.77
N THR A 147 -9.83 9.27 11.72
CA THR A 147 -9.82 9.61 13.14
C THR A 147 -8.47 10.21 13.46
N PHE A 148 -8.48 11.48 13.95
CA PHE A 148 -7.30 12.12 14.51
C PHE A 148 -6.60 11.16 15.48
N ILE A 149 -5.27 11.22 15.49
CA ILE A 149 -4.43 10.44 16.42
C ILE A 149 -4.84 10.85 17.83
N GLN A 150 -5.61 10.01 18.50
CA GLN A 150 -6.02 10.29 19.88
C GLN A 150 -4.96 9.75 20.84
N PRO A 151 -4.55 10.54 21.84
CA PRO A 151 -3.61 10.11 22.85
C PRO A 151 -4.31 9.15 23.82
N GLY A 152 -4.00 7.86 23.78
CA GLY A 152 -4.49 6.86 24.72
C GLY A 152 -4.78 5.51 24.09
N GLN A 153 -4.33 4.43 24.76
CA GLN A 153 -4.45 3.07 24.22
C GLN A 153 -5.92 2.61 24.10
N LYS A 154 -6.75 2.89 25.10
CA LYS A 154 -8.20 2.56 25.08
C LYS A 154 -8.96 3.27 23.96
N GLN A 155 -8.58 4.51 23.64
CA GLN A 155 -9.20 5.28 22.58
C GLN A 155 -8.78 4.75 21.20
N ARG A 156 -7.52 4.31 21.04
CA ARG A 156 -7.03 3.64 19.80
C ARG A 156 -7.74 2.30 19.59
N GLU A 157 -7.94 1.51 20.64
CA GLU A 157 -8.69 0.24 20.54
C GLU A 157 -10.14 0.47 20.12
N ARG A 158 -10.81 1.48 20.69
CA ARG A 158 -12.16 1.88 20.29
C ARG A 158 -12.20 2.36 18.83
N ALA A 159 -11.23 3.15 18.41
CA ALA A 159 -11.13 3.63 17.03
C ALA A 159 -10.96 2.49 16.01
N VAL A 160 -10.15 1.47 16.31
CA VAL A 160 -10.01 0.30 15.43
C VAL A 160 -11.31 -0.51 15.38
N ARG A 161 -11.98 -0.74 16.52
CA ARG A 161 -13.29 -1.42 16.59
C ARG A 161 -14.38 -0.66 15.81
N MET A 162 -14.34 0.67 15.79
CA MET A 162 -15.27 1.48 15.01
C MET A 162 -14.97 1.44 13.51
N LYS A 163 -13.72 1.17 13.14
CA LYS A 163 -13.28 1.13 11.74
C LYS A 163 -13.44 -0.23 11.07
N LEU A 164 -13.31 -1.32 11.82
CA LEU A 164 -13.30 -2.67 11.29
C LEU A 164 -14.32 -3.55 12.00
N ASN A 165 -15.22 -4.15 11.23
CA ASN A 165 -16.20 -5.10 11.73
C ASN A 165 -15.99 -6.48 11.09
N PRO A 166 -15.97 -7.57 11.88
CA PRO A 166 -15.90 -8.91 11.33
C PRO A 166 -17.24 -9.32 10.71
N ILE A 167 -17.16 -9.98 9.56
CA ILE A 167 -18.31 -10.65 8.92
C ILE A 167 -18.41 -12.05 9.53
N VAL A 168 -19.26 -12.19 10.55
CA VAL A 168 -19.33 -13.38 11.41
C VAL A 168 -19.50 -14.68 10.62
N MET A 169 -20.33 -14.70 9.56
CA MET A 169 -20.54 -15.92 8.74
C MET A 169 -19.27 -16.40 8.04
N ASN A 170 -18.35 -15.49 7.72
CA ASN A 170 -17.08 -15.82 7.06
C ASN A 170 -15.97 -16.15 8.06
N VAL A 171 -16.17 -15.83 9.35
CA VAL A 171 -15.16 -15.96 10.43
C VAL A 171 -15.43 -17.15 11.34
N LYS A 172 -16.71 -17.34 11.75
CA LYS A 172 -17.08 -18.31 12.80
C LYS A 172 -16.70 -19.75 12.44
N GLY A 173 -15.93 -20.38 13.31
CA GLY A 173 -15.50 -21.77 13.16
C GLY A 173 -14.39 -22.01 12.13
N LYS A 174 -13.88 -20.97 11.46
CA LYS A 174 -12.88 -21.08 10.39
C LYS A 174 -11.44 -21.01 10.91
N ARG A 175 -10.55 -21.75 10.24
CA ARG A 175 -9.09 -21.55 10.32
C ARG A 175 -8.74 -20.50 9.27
N ILE A 176 -8.26 -19.35 9.72
CA ILE A 176 -8.11 -18.13 8.93
C ILE A 176 -6.63 -17.90 8.63
N ILE A 177 -6.31 -17.67 7.37
CA ILE A 177 -5.06 -17.04 6.94
C ILE A 177 -5.37 -15.55 6.79
N LEU A 178 -4.89 -14.74 7.72
CA LEU A 178 -5.08 -13.29 7.73
C LEU A 178 -3.86 -12.61 7.15
N VAL A 179 -3.99 -11.96 6.00
CA VAL A 179 -2.90 -11.26 5.32
C VAL A 179 -2.98 -9.76 5.53
N ASP A 180 -1.87 -9.16 5.95
CA ASP A 180 -1.71 -7.70 6.07
C ASP A 180 -0.44 -7.25 5.34
N ASP A 181 -0.32 -5.96 5.06
CA ASP A 181 0.84 -5.41 4.35
C ASP A 181 2.10 -5.34 5.22
N SER A 182 1.98 -4.84 6.43
CA SER A 182 3.12 -4.56 7.32
C SER A 182 2.75 -4.54 8.80
N ILE A 183 3.71 -4.80 9.67
CA ILE A 183 3.61 -4.55 11.11
C ILE A 183 4.68 -3.54 11.51
N VAL A 184 4.24 -2.37 11.98
CA VAL A 184 5.15 -1.32 12.49
C VAL A 184 5.21 -1.36 14.02
N ARG A 185 4.07 -1.24 14.70
CA ARG A 185 3.98 -1.23 16.19
C ARG A 185 3.19 -2.40 16.78
N GLY A 186 2.59 -3.24 15.97
CA GLY A 186 1.82 -4.43 16.39
C GLY A 186 0.49 -4.18 17.12
N THR A 187 0.19 -2.93 17.51
CA THR A 187 -1.03 -2.61 18.29
C THR A 187 -2.30 -2.92 17.51
N THR A 188 -2.36 -2.52 16.23
CA THR A 188 -3.52 -2.75 15.35
C THR A 188 -3.75 -4.23 15.12
N SER A 189 -2.69 -4.97 14.81
CA SER A 189 -2.76 -6.42 14.55
C SER A 189 -3.32 -7.19 15.74
N GLY A 190 -2.87 -6.86 16.96
CA GLY A 190 -3.39 -7.47 18.20
C GLY A 190 -4.88 -7.20 18.42
N ILE A 191 -5.39 -6.02 18.04
CA ILE A 191 -6.82 -5.69 18.15
C ILE A 191 -7.62 -6.49 17.13
N ILE A 192 -7.15 -6.57 15.89
CA ILE A 192 -7.81 -7.31 14.80
C ILE A 192 -7.91 -8.80 15.14
N ILE A 193 -6.83 -9.40 15.65
CA ILE A 193 -6.84 -10.80 16.09
C ILE A 193 -7.89 -11.02 17.19
N ARG A 194 -7.98 -10.12 18.19
CA ARG A 194 -9.01 -10.21 19.23
C ARG A 194 -10.43 -10.08 18.66
N LEU A 195 -10.65 -9.18 17.70
CA LEU A 195 -11.96 -9.03 17.02
C LEU A 195 -12.38 -10.32 16.33
N LEU A 196 -11.49 -10.95 15.57
CA LEU A 196 -11.76 -12.19 14.86
C LEU A 196 -11.98 -13.37 15.81
N ARG A 197 -11.20 -13.46 16.91
CA ARG A 197 -11.43 -14.48 17.96
C ARG A 197 -12.78 -14.31 18.63
N ASN A 198 -13.18 -13.09 18.96
CA ASN A 198 -14.50 -12.80 19.55
C ASN A 198 -15.64 -13.10 18.56
N ALA A 199 -15.40 -13.00 17.25
CA ALA A 199 -16.33 -13.41 16.21
C ALA A 199 -16.39 -14.95 16.00
N GLY A 200 -15.57 -15.73 16.75
CA GLY A 200 -15.60 -17.18 16.76
C GLY A 200 -14.62 -17.85 15.78
N ALA A 201 -13.55 -17.17 15.37
CA ALA A 201 -12.48 -17.80 14.58
C ALA A 201 -11.88 -18.98 15.35
N LYS A 202 -11.72 -20.12 14.69
CA LYS A 202 -11.12 -21.34 15.28
C LYS A 202 -9.60 -21.21 15.42
N GLU A 203 -8.96 -20.69 14.39
CA GLU A 203 -7.52 -20.44 14.32
C GLU A 203 -7.25 -19.21 13.47
N ILE A 204 -6.19 -18.46 13.76
CA ILE A 204 -5.75 -17.32 12.97
C ILE A 204 -4.24 -17.43 12.78
N LYS A 205 -3.80 -17.53 11.53
CA LYS A 205 -2.41 -17.40 11.11
C LYS A 205 -2.27 -16.06 10.44
N MET A 206 -1.53 -15.15 11.06
CA MET A 206 -1.29 -13.83 10.51
C MET A 206 -0.03 -13.84 9.65
N CYS A 207 -0.16 -13.44 8.39
CA CYS A 207 0.90 -13.37 7.40
C CYS A 207 1.10 -11.92 6.98
N ILE A 208 2.35 -11.50 6.84
CA ILE A 208 2.72 -10.12 6.51
C ILE A 208 3.47 -10.13 5.19
N SER A 209 2.97 -9.40 4.20
CA SER A 209 3.55 -9.40 2.85
C SER A 209 4.83 -8.59 2.72
N SER A 210 5.15 -7.73 3.69
CA SER A 210 6.42 -7.01 3.73
C SER A 210 7.48 -7.69 4.59
N PRO A 211 8.76 -7.42 4.34
CA PRO A 211 9.83 -7.76 5.27
C PRO A 211 9.66 -7.08 6.64
N PRO A 212 10.27 -7.61 7.71
CA PRO A 212 10.23 -6.97 9.02
C PRO A 212 10.82 -5.54 9.00
N VAL A 213 10.08 -4.57 9.55
CA VAL A 213 10.58 -3.21 9.77
C VAL A 213 11.55 -3.24 10.95
N ARG A 214 12.86 -3.10 10.68
CA ARG A 214 13.93 -3.24 11.68
C ARG A 214 14.49 -1.90 12.15
N PHE A 215 14.34 -0.85 11.35
CA PHE A 215 14.95 0.46 11.61
C PHE A 215 13.93 1.57 11.36
N PRO A 216 14.03 2.70 12.08
CA PRO A 216 13.19 3.87 11.81
C PRO A 216 13.47 4.44 10.42
N CYS A 217 12.49 5.15 9.87
CA CYS A 217 12.63 5.87 8.62
C CYS A 217 13.22 7.27 8.86
N PHE A 218 14.26 7.64 8.10
CA PHE A 218 14.86 8.97 8.14
C PHE A 218 14.34 9.91 7.04
N PHE A 219 13.37 9.45 6.20
CA PHE A 219 12.92 10.12 4.98
C PHE A 219 11.43 10.50 5.00
N GLY A 220 10.88 10.78 6.18
CA GLY A 220 9.57 11.41 6.32
C GLY A 220 8.44 10.54 6.88
N ILE A 221 8.73 9.34 7.39
CA ILE A 221 7.74 8.50 8.09
C ILE A 221 8.18 8.31 9.54
N ASP A 222 7.32 8.67 10.46
CA ASP A 222 7.51 8.41 11.90
C ASP A 222 7.15 6.96 12.22
N THR A 223 8.18 6.11 12.26
CA THR A 223 8.07 4.67 12.55
C THR A 223 8.72 4.31 13.86
#